data_6770de66409b4f3670d0ed8609422d8d
#
_entry.id   6770de66409b4f3670d0ed8609422d8d
#
_cell.length_a   1.000
_cell.length_b   1.000
_cell.length_c   1.000
_cell.angle_alpha   90.00
_cell.angle_beta   90.00
_cell.angle_gamma   90.00
#
_symmetry.space_group_name_H-M   'P 1'
#
loop_
_entity.id
_entity.type
_entity.pdbx_description
1 polymer ?
#
loop_
_entity_poly.entity_id
_entity_poly.type
_entity_poly.pdbx_seq_one_letter_code
_entity_poly.pdbx_strand_id
1 'polypeptide(L)'
;MALLYKQLSPLHGVWKMEESSDELLGMLEHKADYSSFLERVSAEKRRQERFASRVLLKELLGEEARVDYHSTGAPFLACVPLYISISHTKDYVAVILGKRPTGIDIEYRSDRILKIRSRFMNPEEEAGIDLEHEVEHLLIHWCAKETLFKIIGQEGVDFQKHLHVNPFPYLSSGTFKGRETRTEACREYELAYQVTPDYVLTWLK
;
A
#
# COMPACT_ATOMS: atom_id res chain seq x y z
N MET A 1 14.11 16.72 0.43
CA MET A 1 13.66 15.63 -0.46
C MET A 1 13.27 14.47 0.42
N ALA A 2 12.00 14.10 0.38
CA ALA A 2 11.41 13.17 1.34
C ALA A 2 11.28 11.71 0.82
N LEU A 3 12.02 11.33 -0.24
CA LEU A 3 12.21 9.94 -0.62
C LEU A 3 12.97 9.21 0.49
N LEU A 4 12.27 8.35 1.24
CA LEU A 4 12.90 7.60 2.33
C LEU A 4 13.75 6.45 1.80
N TYR A 5 13.22 5.69 0.84
CA TYR A 5 13.98 4.68 0.14
C TYR A 5 13.31 4.28 -1.19
N LYS A 6 14.12 3.67 -2.04
CA LYS A 6 13.73 3.03 -3.30
C LYS A 6 14.39 1.67 -3.38
N GLN A 7 13.61 0.62 -3.65
CA GLN A 7 14.10 -0.73 -3.89
C GLN A 7 13.83 -1.13 -5.34
N LEU A 8 14.78 -1.81 -5.97
CA LEU A 8 14.71 -2.12 -7.40
C LEU A 8 14.05 -3.48 -7.71
N SER A 9 14.00 -4.38 -6.74
CA SER A 9 13.41 -5.71 -6.94
C SER A 9 12.70 -6.20 -5.67
N PRO A 10 11.35 -6.19 -5.64
CA PRO A 10 10.46 -5.52 -6.58
C PRO A 10 10.64 -3.99 -6.57
N LEU A 11 10.31 -3.33 -7.68
CA LEU A 11 10.45 -1.87 -7.78
C LEU A 11 9.38 -1.18 -6.95
N HIS A 12 9.78 -0.64 -5.80
CA HIS A 12 8.91 0.10 -4.91
C HIS A 12 9.67 1.15 -4.11
N GLY A 13 8.93 2.05 -3.47
CA GLY A 13 9.51 3.06 -2.61
C GLY A 13 8.50 3.65 -1.63
N VAL A 14 9.02 4.44 -0.70
CA VAL A 14 8.25 5.20 0.29
C VAL A 14 8.69 6.64 0.28
N TRP A 15 7.72 7.55 0.26
CA TRP A 15 7.88 8.99 0.35
C TRP A 15 7.29 9.50 1.66
N LYS A 16 8.03 10.32 2.40
CA LYS A 16 7.50 11.07 3.54
C LYS A 16 7.01 12.43 3.04
N MET A 17 5.74 12.71 3.24
CA MET A 17 5.11 13.96 2.79
C MET A 17 5.43 15.11 3.74
N GLU A 18 6.55 15.78 3.52
CA GLU A 18 6.97 16.97 4.26
C GLU A 18 6.65 18.26 3.48
N GLU A 19 6.45 18.14 2.15
CA GLU A 19 6.14 19.22 1.25
C GLU A 19 4.62 19.51 1.23
N SER A 20 4.24 20.75 0.96
CA SER A 20 2.87 21.13 0.63
C SER A 20 2.42 20.54 -0.71
N SER A 21 1.11 20.54 -0.97
CA SER A 21 0.60 20.06 -2.26
C SER A 21 1.10 20.90 -3.43
N ASP A 22 1.30 22.22 -3.24
CA ASP A 22 1.81 23.11 -4.29
C ASP A 22 3.29 22.85 -4.60
N GLU A 23 4.11 22.57 -3.58
CA GLU A 23 5.51 22.18 -3.75
C GLU A 23 5.61 20.84 -4.48
N LEU A 24 4.82 19.85 -4.10
CA LEU A 24 4.77 18.55 -4.78
C LEU A 24 4.31 18.67 -6.23
N LEU A 25 3.28 19.48 -6.50
CA LEU A 25 2.83 19.78 -7.87
C LEU A 25 3.95 20.49 -8.65
N GLY A 26 4.75 21.31 -7.96
CA GLY A 26 5.93 21.97 -8.53
C GLY A 26 6.98 21.01 -9.08
N MET A 27 7.08 19.78 -8.53
CA MET A 27 8.02 18.73 -8.96
C MET A 27 7.53 17.95 -10.19
N LEU A 28 6.26 18.12 -10.58
CA LEU A 28 5.65 17.45 -11.74
C LEU A 28 5.73 18.33 -12.99
N GLU A 29 5.86 17.69 -14.15
CA GLU A 29 6.01 18.35 -15.46
C GLU A 29 4.63 18.64 -16.08
N HIS A 30 3.72 17.65 -16.05
CA HIS A 30 2.39 17.71 -16.69
C HIS A 30 1.31 18.30 -15.77
N LYS A 31 1.55 19.50 -15.22
CA LYS A 31 0.66 20.14 -14.23
C LYS A 31 -0.77 20.35 -14.73
N ALA A 32 -0.95 20.57 -16.04
CA ALA A 32 -2.26 20.76 -16.65
C ALA A 32 -3.19 19.54 -16.48
N ASP A 33 -2.63 18.34 -16.39
CA ASP A 33 -3.40 17.08 -16.23
C ASP A 33 -4.11 17.02 -14.87
N TYR A 34 -3.72 17.85 -13.92
CA TYR A 34 -4.30 17.89 -12.57
C TYR A 34 -5.35 18.99 -12.38
N SER A 35 -5.64 19.82 -13.39
CA SER A 35 -6.58 20.95 -13.29
C SER A 35 -7.95 20.52 -12.81
N SER A 36 -8.55 19.50 -13.44
CA SER A 36 -9.86 18.97 -13.05
C SER A 36 -9.88 18.31 -11.67
N PHE A 37 -8.77 17.79 -11.19
CA PHE A 37 -8.64 17.29 -9.82
C PHE A 37 -8.58 18.43 -8.82
N LEU A 38 -7.82 19.48 -9.09
CA LEU A 38 -7.69 20.66 -8.24
C LEU A 38 -9.02 21.42 -8.08
N GLU A 39 -9.84 21.49 -9.14
CA GLU A 39 -11.17 22.09 -9.09
C GLU A 39 -12.14 21.33 -8.16
N ARG A 40 -12.01 20.01 -8.09
CA ARG A 40 -12.93 19.14 -7.32
C ARG A 40 -12.46 18.87 -5.89
N VAL A 41 -11.16 18.95 -5.62
CA VAL A 41 -10.57 18.57 -4.35
C VAL A 41 -9.90 19.78 -3.70
N SER A 42 -10.54 20.32 -2.66
CA SER A 42 -10.00 21.46 -1.88
C SER A 42 -9.15 21.03 -0.68
N ALA A 43 -9.33 19.79 -0.18
CA ALA A 43 -8.64 19.30 1.01
C ALA A 43 -7.13 19.13 0.74
N GLU A 44 -6.31 19.92 1.43
CA GLU A 44 -4.85 19.93 1.29
C GLU A 44 -4.25 18.54 1.44
N LYS A 45 -4.66 17.78 2.45
CA LYS A 45 -4.15 16.42 2.68
C LYS A 45 -4.39 15.49 1.48
N ARG A 46 -5.56 15.56 0.85
CA ARG A 46 -5.90 14.77 -0.34
C ARG A 46 -5.07 15.17 -1.56
N ARG A 47 -4.79 16.47 -1.71
CA ARG A 47 -3.90 16.98 -2.75
C ARG A 47 -2.48 16.49 -2.53
N GLN A 48 -1.99 16.61 -1.30
CA GLN A 48 -0.66 16.15 -0.89
C GLN A 48 -0.47 14.65 -1.16
N GLU A 49 -1.38 13.79 -0.72
CA GLU A 49 -1.37 12.34 -0.99
C GLU A 49 -1.32 12.03 -2.50
N ARG A 50 -2.15 12.76 -3.27
CA ARG A 50 -2.20 12.60 -4.73
C ARG A 50 -0.88 12.94 -5.39
N PHE A 51 -0.33 14.12 -5.09
CA PHE A 51 0.89 14.59 -5.75
C PHE A 51 2.13 13.85 -5.26
N ALA A 52 2.24 13.54 -3.97
CA ALA A 52 3.32 12.73 -3.43
C ALA A 52 3.40 11.35 -4.11
N SER A 53 2.25 10.71 -4.35
CA SER A 53 2.23 9.43 -5.07
C SER A 53 2.72 9.55 -6.51
N ARG A 54 2.52 10.71 -7.18
CA ARG A 54 3.00 10.97 -8.55
C ARG A 54 4.48 11.30 -8.59
N VAL A 55 4.93 12.10 -7.64
CA VAL A 55 6.37 12.39 -7.47
C VAL A 55 7.14 11.10 -7.18
N LEU A 56 6.66 10.27 -6.26
CA LEU A 56 7.27 8.98 -5.98
C LEU A 56 7.28 8.07 -7.20
N LEU A 57 6.17 8.01 -7.96
CA LEU A 57 6.10 7.23 -9.20
C LEU A 57 7.14 7.70 -10.22
N LYS A 58 7.28 9.03 -10.41
CA LYS A 58 8.29 9.63 -11.27
C LYS A 58 9.70 9.23 -10.84
N GLU A 59 10.00 9.27 -9.55
CA GLU A 59 11.28 8.81 -9.00
C GLU A 59 11.55 7.32 -9.25
N LEU A 60 10.50 6.48 -9.20
CA LEU A 60 10.63 5.04 -9.46
C LEU A 60 10.90 4.74 -10.93
N LEU A 61 10.18 5.39 -11.85
CA LEU A 61 10.28 5.18 -13.30
C LEU A 61 11.44 5.94 -13.95
N GLY A 62 11.85 7.08 -13.37
CA GLY A 62 12.78 8.03 -13.98
C GLY A 62 12.10 9.02 -14.93
N GLU A 63 10.80 8.93 -15.12
CA GLU A 63 9.97 9.80 -15.95
C GLU A 63 8.55 9.91 -15.38
N GLU A 64 7.81 10.94 -15.75
CA GLU A 64 6.44 11.13 -15.32
C GLU A 64 5.49 10.23 -16.12
N ALA A 65 4.64 9.48 -15.43
CA ALA A 65 3.66 8.59 -16.03
C ALA A 65 2.23 8.93 -15.58
N ARG A 66 1.29 8.88 -16.52
CA ARG A 66 -0.12 9.11 -16.25
C ARG A 66 -0.73 7.90 -15.52
N VAL A 67 -1.38 8.20 -14.40
CA VAL A 67 -2.15 7.23 -13.61
C VAL A 67 -3.63 7.54 -13.74
N ASP A 68 -4.36 6.61 -14.31
CA ASP A 68 -5.82 6.61 -14.37
C ASP A 68 -6.38 5.61 -13.34
N TYR A 69 -7.71 5.54 -13.22
CA TYR A 69 -8.39 4.69 -12.25
C TYR A 69 -9.51 3.91 -12.91
N HIS A 70 -9.61 2.63 -12.58
CA HIS A 70 -10.76 1.80 -12.90
C HIS A 70 -12.01 2.28 -12.14
N SER A 71 -13.19 1.82 -12.54
CA SER A 71 -14.45 2.09 -11.84
C SER A 71 -14.43 1.60 -10.37
N THR A 72 -13.62 0.60 -10.06
CA THR A 72 -13.36 0.09 -8.71
C THR A 72 -12.48 0.99 -7.86
N GLY A 73 -11.88 2.04 -8.44
CA GLY A 73 -10.91 2.91 -7.78
C GLY A 73 -9.46 2.39 -7.83
N ALA A 74 -9.20 1.23 -8.41
CA ALA A 74 -7.85 0.70 -8.55
C ALA A 74 -7.04 1.52 -9.57
N PRO A 75 -5.80 1.93 -9.27
CA PRO A 75 -4.95 2.68 -10.17
C PRO A 75 -4.39 1.81 -11.30
N PHE A 76 -4.19 2.41 -12.48
CA PHE A 76 -3.44 1.79 -13.58
C PHE A 76 -2.62 2.84 -14.35
N LEU A 77 -1.57 2.39 -15.03
CA LEU A 77 -0.72 3.23 -15.88
C LEU A 77 -1.22 3.19 -17.33
N ALA A 78 -1.57 4.37 -17.89
CA ALA A 78 -2.20 4.45 -19.19
C ALA A 78 -1.27 4.03 -20.35
N CYS A 79 0.03 4.30 -20.26
CA CYS A 79 0.99 4.12 -21.36
C CYS A 79 2.21 3.26 -20.98
N VAL A 80 2.25 2.70 -19.78
CA VAL A 80 3.37 1.89 -19.29
C VAL A 80 2.85 0.48 -19.01
N PRO A 81 3.45 -0.59 -19.56
CA PRO A 81 2.96 -1.97 -19.39
C PRO A 81 3.38 -2.57 -18.03
N LEU A 82 3.09 -1.82 -16.95
CA LEU A 82 3.32 -2.23 -15.58
C LEU A 82 2.04 -2.10 -14.77
N TYR A 83 1.85 -3.02 -13.84
CA TYR A 83 0.87 -2.88 -12.78
C TYR A 83 1.40 -1.93 -11.71
N ILE A 84 0.51 -1.18 -11.10
CA ILE A 84 0.81 -0.25 -10.03
C ILE A 84 -0.10 -0.50 -8.83
N SER A 85 0.46 -0.41 -7.63
CA SER A 85 -0.31 -0.29 -6.41
C SER A 85 0.20 0.89 -5.58
N ILE A 86 -0.73 1.62 -4.96
CA ILE A 86 -0.47 2.83 -4.19
C ILE A 86 -1.14 2.66 -2.83
N SER A 87 -0.43 3.03 -1.78
CA SER A 87 -0.99 3.18 -0.44
C SER A 87 -0.49 4.47 0.21
N HIS A 88 -1.28 5.00 1.13
CA HIS A 88 -0.88 6.18 1.90
C HIS A 88 -1.49 6.13 3.29
N THR A 89 -0.76 6.61 4.26
CA THR A 89 -1.17 6.76 5.64
C THR A 89 -0.50 7.99 6.23
N LYS A 90 -1.23 8.75 7.06
CA LYS A 90 -0.72 9.95 7.74
C LYS A 90 0.25 10.76 6.86
N ASP A 91 1.56 10.64 7.09
CA ASP A 91 2.60 11.43 6.40
C ASP A 91 3.41 10.62 5.39
N TYR A 92 2.92 9.42 5.01
CA TYR A 92 3.65 8.50 4.14
C TYR A 92 2.83 8.06 2.93
N VAL A 93 3.52 7.91 1.81
CA VAL A 93 3.00 7.28 0.59
C VAL A 93 3.93 6.16 0.18
N ALA A 94 3.37 5.04 -0.23
CA ALA A 94 4.09 3.91 -0.80
C ALA A 94 3.57 3.59 -2.20
N VAL A 95 4.48 3.27 -3.11
CA VAL A 95 4.16 2.86 -4.49
C VAL A 95 5.00 1.63 -4.84
N ILE A 96 4.36 0.66 -5.49
CA ILE A 96 5.03 -0.51 -6.08
C ILE A 96 4.64 -0.66 -7.54
N LEU A 97 5.58 -1.13 -8.34
CA LEU A 97 5.41 -1.45 -9.76
C LEU A 97 5.77 -2.90 -10.02
N GLY A 98 4.99 -3.58 -10.87
CA GLY A 98 5.21 -4.98 -11.19
C GLY A 98 4.82 -5.33 -12.63
N LYS A 99 5.44 -6.38 -13.19
CA LYS A 99 5.05 -6.97 -14.48
C LYS A 99 3.80 -7.86 -14.40
N ARG A 100 3.32 -8.11 -13.18
CA ARG A 100 2.10 -8.89 -12.85
C ARG A 100 1.31 -8.11 -11.81
N PRO A 101 0.02 -8.43 -11.59
CA PRO A 101 -0.77 -7.84 -10.50
C PRO A 101 0.05 -7.80 -9.21
N THR A 102 0.14 -6.62 -8.63
CA THR A 102 1.01 -6.33 -7.48
C THR A 102 0.25 -5.55 -6.41
N GLY A 103 0.78 -5.54 -5.19
CA GLY A 103 0.17 -4.84 -4.08
C GLY A 103 1.22 -4.34 -3.09
N ILE A 104 0.91 -3.20 -2.50
CA ILE A 104 1.65 -2.59 -1.39
C ILE A 104 0.65 -1.94 -0.44
N ASP A 105 0.93 -2.04 0.85
CA ASP A 105 0.16 -1.31 1.86
C ASP A 105 1.06 -0.74 2.93
N ILE A 106 0.73 0.46 3.41
CA ILE A 106 1.45 1.19 4.45
C ILE A 106 0.45 1.73 5.46
N GLU A 107 0.68 1.44 6.75
CA GLU A 107 -0.15 1.91 7.85
C GLU A 107 0.67 2.59 8.94
N TYR A 108 0.21 3.75 9.38
CA TYR A 108 0.80 4.44 10.51
C TYR A 108 0.60 3.61 11.79
N ARG A 109 1.65 3.53 12.61
CA ARG A 109 1.63 2.78 13.85
C ARG A 109 0.68 3.41 14.87
N SER A 110 -0.39 2.71 15.20
CA SER A 110 -1.45 3.21 16.07
C SER A 110 -2.22 2.09 16.74
N ASP A 111 -2.54 2.27 18.02
CA ASP A 111 -3.38 1.35 18.82
C ASP A 111 -4.83 1.24 18.30
N ARG A 112 -5.20 2.02 17.31
CA ARG A 112 -6.52 1.91 16.65
C ARG A 112 -6.75 0.52 16.07
N ILE A 113 -5.68 -0.18 15.68
CA ILE A 113 -5.75 -1.52 15.12
C ILE A 113 -6.40 -2.51 16.08
N LEU A 114 -6.16 -2.36 17.40
CA LEU A 114 -6.77 -3.19 18.45
C LEU A 114 -8.31 -3.16 18.41
N LYS A 115 -8.89 -2.00 18.04
CA LYS A 115 -10.34 -1.80 18.02
C LYS A 115 -11.02 -2.44 16.80
N ILE A 116 -10.27 -2.68 15.74
CA ILE A 116 -10.80 -3.24 14.49
C ILE A 116 -10.35 -4.66 14.21
N ARG A 117 -9.54 -5.27 15.10
CA ARG A 117 -8.98 -6.62 14.92
C ARG A 117 -10.06 -7.67 14.56
N SER A 118 -11.21 -7.61 15.19
CA SER A 118 -12.34 -8.49 14.92
C SER A 118 -12.95 -8.33 13.51
N ARG A 119 -12.53 -7.36 12.72
CA ARG A 119 -13.01 -7.16 11.34
C ARG A 119 -12.14 -7.90 10.30
N PHE A 120 -10.91 -8.27 10.67
CA PHE A 120 -9.98 -8.86 9.71
C PHE A 120 -9.27 -10.12 10.23
N MET A 121 -9.11 -10.29 11.54
CA MET A 121 -8.46 -11.47 12.11
C MET A 121 -9.41 -12.66 12.17
N ASN A 122 -8.94 -13.82 11.76
CA ASN A 122 -9.63 -15.09 12.01
C ASN A 122 -9.06 -15.80 13.26
N PRO A 123 -9.71 -16.84 13.82
CA PRO A 123 -9.27 -17.48 15.05
C PRO A 123 -7.86 -18.10 15.00
N GLU A 124 -7.42 -18.58 13.84
CA GLU A 124 -6.08 -19.19 13.67
C GLU A 124 -5.00 -18.09 13.71
N GLU A 125 -5.24 -16.97 13.04
CA GLU A 125 -4.35 -15.81 13.05
C GLU A 125 -4.27 -15.18 14.45
N GLU A 126 -5.42 -15.09 15.16
CA GLU A 126 -5.49 -14.58 16.53
C GLU A 126 -4.62 -15.39 17.50
N ALA A 127 -4.62 -16.71 17.35
CA ALA A 127 -3.82 -17.60 18.20
C ALA A 127 -2.30 -17.45 17.98
N GLY A 128 -1.88 -16.89 16.85
CA GLY A 128 -0.48 -16.68 16.47
C GLY A 128 0.09 -15.31 16.82
N ILE A 129 -0.70 -14.40 17.39
CA ILE A 129 -0.26 -13.03 17.69
C ILE A 129 0.76 -13.01 18.83
N ASP A 130 1.89 -12.35 18.60
CA ASP A 130 2.87 -12.02 19.63
C ASP A 130 2.31 -10.90 20.54
N LEU A 131 2.06 -11.23 21.80
CA LEU A 131 1.44 -10.31 22.76
C LEU A 131 2.40 -9.19 23.24
N GLU A 132 3.71 -9.38 23.12
CA GLU A 132 4.69 -8.34 23.45
C GLU A 132 4.74 -7.25 22.36
N HIS A 133 4.36 -7.61 21.13
CA HIS A 133 4.35 -6.73 19.95
C HIS A 133 2.96 -6.72 19.27
N GLU A 134 1.90 -6.76 20.08
CA GLU A 134 0.54 -6.98 19.61
C GLU A 134 0.12 -5.97 18.53
N VAL A 135 0.38 -4.69 18.76
CA VAL A 135 -0.01 -3.61 17.82
C VAL A 135 0.68 -3.79 16.47
N GLU A 136 1.98 -3.99 16.47
CA GLU A 136 2.77 -4.15 15.25
C GLU A 136 2.42 -5.42 14.50
N HIS A 137 2.25 -6.53 15.21
CA HIS A 137 1.90 -7.81 14.60
C HIS A 137 0.50 -7.77 13.98
N LEU A 138 -0.47 -7.14 14.65
CA LEU A 138 -1.79 -6.88 14.07
C LEU A 138 -1.74 -5.95 12.86
N LEU A 139 -0.89 -4.92 12.89
CA LEU A 139 -0.69 -4.03 11.73
C LEU A 139 -0.07 -4.77 10.55
N ILE A 140 0.86 -5.71 10.78
CA ILE A 140 1.40 -6.56 9.70
C ILE A 140 0.27 -7.38 9.07
N HIS A 141 -0.60 -8.02 9.88
CA HIS A 141 -1.75 -8.78 9.37
C HIS A 141 -2.73 -7.90 8.58
N TRP A 142 -3.04 -6.70 9.08
CA TRP A 142 -3.91 -5.75 8.38
C TRP A 142 -3.32 -5.33 7.02
N CYS A 143 -2.08 -4.81 7.02
CA CYS A 143 -1.38 -4.42 5.80
C CYS A 143 -1.24 -5.57 4.81
N ALA A 144 -0.99 -6.80 5.30
CA ALA A 144 -0.91 -7.99 4.46
C ALA A 144 -2.23 -8.26 3.73
N LYS A 145 -3.35 -8.18 4.44
CA LYS A 145 -4.69 -8.39 3.87
C LYS A 145 -5.08 -7.26 2.91
N GLU A 146 -4.76 -6.01 3.21
CA GLU A 146 -4.89 -4.88 2.27
C GLU A 146 -4.03 -5.08 1.02
N THR A 147 -2.79 -5.58 1.18
CA THR A 147 -1.91 -5.91 0.06
C THR A 147 -2.53 -7.00 -0.82
N LEU A 148 -3.03 -8.10 -0.23
CA LEU A 148 -3.72 -9.17 -0.94
C LEU A 148 -4.98 -8.67 -1.65
N PHE A 149 -5.80 -7.87 -0.96
CA PHE A 149 -7.00 -7.25 -1.54
C PHE A 149 -6.69 -6.44 -2.80
N LYS A 150 -5.63 -5.63 -2.76
CA LYS A 150 -5.16 -4.84 -3.91
C LYS A 150 -4.67 -5.73 -5.06
N ILE A 151 -4.00 -6.85 -4.77
CA ILE A 151 -3.51 -7.79 -5.78
C ILE A 151 -4.67 -8.47 -6.51
N ILE A 152 -5.68 -8.95 -5.78
CA ILE A 152 -6.80 -9.70 -6.38
C ILE A 152 -7.81 -8.79 -7.10
N GLY A 153 -7.96 -7.52 -6.68
CA GLY A 153 -8.81 -6.53 -7.33
C GLY A 153 -10.28 -6.94 -7.46
N GLN A 154 -10.80 -7.76 -6.54
CA GLN A 154 -12.17 -8.30 -6.57
C GLN A 154 -13.06 -7.55 -5.58
N GLU A 155 -14.35 -7.42 -5.93
CA GLU A 155 -15.37 -6.89 -5.02
C GLU A 155 -15.90 -7.97 -4.07
N GLY A 156 -16.51 -7.54 -2.96
CA GLY A 156 -17.14 -8.43 -2.00
C GLY A 156 -16.17 -9.33 -1.24
N VAL A 157 -14.96 -8.85 -0.99
CA VAL A 157 -13.94 -9.55 -0.20
C VAL A 157 -14.23 -9.36 1.29
N ASP A 158 -14.40 -10.46 2.00
CA ASP A 158 -14.44 -10.51 3.46
C ASP A 158 -13.03 -10.83 3.97
N PHE A 159 -12.44 -9.94 4.74
CA PHE A 159 -11.04 -10.03 5.17
C PHE A 159 -10.77 -11.20 6.13
N GLN A 160 -11.75 -11.62 6.90
CA GLN A 160 -11.63 -12.79 7.77
C GLN A 160 -11.72 -14.12 7.01
N LYS A 161 -12.64 -14.18 6.02
CA LYS A 161 -12.99 -15.42 5.33
C LYS A 161 -12.15 -15.67 4.10
N HIS A 162 -11.77 -14.60 3.39
CA HIS A 162 -11.18 -14.72 2.07
C HIS A 162 -9.68 -14.41 2.03
N LEU A 163 -9.15 -13.74 3.05
CA LEU A 163 -7.73 -13.36 3.10
C LEU A 163 -7.08 -13.99 4.33
N HIS A 164 -6.06 -14.78 4.09
CA HIS A 164 -5.39 -15.56 5.13
C HIS A 164 -3.90 -15.22 5.15
N VAL A 165 -3.36 -15.05 6.34
CA VAL A 165 -1.92 -14.86 6.60
C VAL A 165 -1.43 -16.08 7.35
N ASN A 166 -0.47 -16.80 6.77
CA ASN A 166 0.10 -17.97 7.42
C ASN A 166 0.91 -17.52 8.66
N PRO A 167 0.93 -18.32 9.73
CA PRO A 167 1.68 -18.00 10.94
C PRO A 167 3.16 -17.70 10.65
N PHE A 168 3.68 -16.65 11.27
CA PHE A 168 5.08 -16.27 11.22
C PHE A 168 5.52 -15.66 12.55
N PRO A 169 6.79 -15.78 12.96
CA PRO A 169 7.28 -15.10 14.15
C PRO A 169 7.37 -13.59 13.91
N TYR A 170 7.04 -12.80 14.93
CA TYR A 170 7.24 -11.35 14.85
C TYR A 170 8.73 -11.02 14.77
N LEU A 171 9.08 -10.20 13.78
CA LEU A 171 10.38 -9.54 13.60
C LEU A 171 10.14 -8.12 13.08
N SER A 172 11.16 -7.27 13.09
CA SER A 172 11.08 -5.92 12.52
C SER A 172 11.02 -5.91 10.99
N SER A 173 11.39 -7.02 10.35
CA SER A 173 11.24 -7.23 8.90
C SER A 173 11.32 -8.72 8.59
N GLY A 174 10.69 -9.14 7.49
CA GLY A 174 10.71 -10.54 7.10
C GLY A 174 9.83 -10.81 5.89
N THR A 175 9.55 -12.10 5.69
CA THR A 175 8.61 -12.57 4.68
C THR A 175 7.68 -13.61 5.29
N PHE A 176 6.48 -13.70 4.77
CA PHE A 176 5.50 -14.71 5.10
C PHE A 176 4.64 -15.03 3.88
N LYS A 177 3.84 -16.08 3.99
CA LYS A 177 2.89 -16.44 2.94
C LYS A 177 1.50 -15.95 3.32
N GLY A 178 0.81 -15.38 2.34
CA GLY A 178 -0.61 -15.05 2.42
C GLY A 178 -1.38 -15.74 1.31
N ARG A 179 -2.64 -16.05 1.55
CA ARG A 179 -3.51 -16.76 0.59
C ARG A 179 -4.84 -16.02 0.47
N GLU A 180 -5.37 -15.99 -0.74
CA GLU A 180 -6.75 -15.59 -1.00
C GLU A 180 -7.61 -16.82 -1.35
N THR A 181 -8.86 -16.79 -0.96
CA THR A 181 -9.87 -17.83 -1.27
C THR A 181 -11.11 -17.23 -1.93
N ARG A 182 -11.04 -15.97 -2.36
CA ARG A 182 -12.13 -15.24 -3.01
C ARG A 182 -12.29 -15.63 -4.47
N THR A 183 -11.18 -15.95 -5.14
CA THR A 183 -11.18 -16.40 -6.53
C THR A 183 -11.13 -17.93 -6.61
N GLU A 184 -11.55 -18.50 -7.74
CA GLU A 184 -11.43 -19.94 -7.97
C GLU A 184 -9.99 -20.44 -7.94
N ALA A 185 -9.03 -19.55 -8.20
CA ALA A 185 -7.61 -19.89 -8.23
C ALA A 185 -7.02 -20.13 -6.84
N CYS A 186 -7.62 -19.59 -5.77
CA CYS A 186 -7.18 -19.75 -4.37
C CYS A 186 -5.66 -19.58 -4.20
N ARG A 187 -5.10 -18.48 -4.74
CA ARG A 187 -3.66 -18.33 -4.88
C ARG A 187 -2.97 -17.99 -3.56
N GLU A 188 -1.77 -18.55 -3.42
CA GLU A 188 -0.80 -18.18 -2.37
C GLU A 188 0.19 -17.17 -2.94
N TYR A 189 0.60 -16.21 -2.09
CA TYR A 189 1.53 -15.13 -2.40
C TYR A 189 2.60 -15.05 -1.33
N GLU A 190 3.84 -14.78 -1.73
CA GLU A 190 4.91 -14.43 -0.80
C GLU A 190 4.90 -12.91 -0.62
N LEU A 191 4.68 -12.47 0.62
CA LEU A 191 4.69 -11.08 1.02
C LEU A 191 5.93 -10.79 1.86
N ALA A 192 6.48 -9.61 1.67
CA ALA A 192 7.51 -9.07 2.54
C ALA A 192 6.93 -7.94 3.40
N TYR A 193 7.55 -7.68 4.54
CA TYR A 193 7.14 -6.62 5.45
C TYR A 193 8.32 -5.93 6.12
N GLN A 194 8.07 -4.70 6.57
CA GLN A 194 8.97 -3.91 7.37
C GLN A 194 8.17 -3.15 8.45
N VAL A 195 8.64 -3.21 9.68
CA VAL A 195 8.15 -2.42 10.82
C VAL A 195 9.17 -1.34 11.13
N THR A 196 8.72 -0.10 11.18
CA THR A 196 9.51 1.05 11.60
C THR A 196 8.91 1.66 12.87
N PRO A 197 9.53 2.64 13.53
CA PRO A 197 8.91 3.36 14.63
C PRO A 197 7.60 4.06 14.25
N ASP A 198 7.43 4.48 12.99
CA ASP A 198 6.32 5.29 12.52
C ASP A 198 5.24 4.50 11.76
N TYR A 199 5.63 3.46 11.00
CA TYR A 199 4.71 2.74 10.12
C TYR A 199 5.07 1.26 9.97
N VAL A 200 4.08 0.48 9.54
CA VAL A 200 4.23 -0.87 9.02
C VAL A 200 3.98 -0.85 7.52
N LEU A 201 4.82 -1.54 6.77
CA LEU A 201 4.72 -1.67 5.31
C LEU A 201 4.69 -3.14 4.93
N THR A 202 3.80 -3.52 4.00
CA THR A 202 3.81 -4.85 3.36
C THR A 202 3.74 -4.72 1.85
N TRP A 203 4.37 -5.65 1.12
CA TRP A 203 4.35 -5.66 -0.34
C TRP A 203 4.49 -7.08 -0.91
N LEU A 204 4.00 -7.26 -2.14
CA LEU A 204 4.24 -8.49 -2.91
C LEU A 204 5.71 -8.60 -3.28
N LYS A 205 6.31 -9.74 -2.99
CA LYS A 205 7.71 -10.04 -3.31
C LYS A 205 7.92 -10.55 -4.75
#